data_a2b93f12c61634c8954bca86527928b3
#
_entry.id   a2b93f12c61634c8954bca86527928b3
#
_cell.length_a   1.000
_cell.length_b   1.000
_cell.length_c   1.000
_cell.angle_alpha   90.00
_cell.angle_beta   90.00
_cell.angle_gamma   90.00
#
_symmetry.space_group_name_H-M   'P 1'
#
loop_
_entity.id
_entity.type
_entity.pdbx_description
1 polymer ?
#
loop_
_entity_poly.entity_id
_entity_poly.type
_entity_poly.pdbx_seq_one_letter_code
_entity_poly.pdbx_strand_id
1 'polypeptide(L)'
;MKKVLIVLLLFVTTAVFADVSIDFDYKSMSGFASNQIALWVENDNGEIVKTIFVTDFTASHRGYKKREQSLNHWVGIAKPDKMTDSEIDAISSATPKSGTQHFKWDLTDSHGKKVPAGKYFIKLEGTLYAGSNVVDAGTVDTGNATPGPIEVALERSEPATTKNEIMLQNVQMSVK
;
A
#
# COMPACT_ATOMS: atom_id res chain seq x y z
N MET A 1 38.84 -6.54 -53.09
CA MET A 1 37.71 -5.88 -52.40
C MET A 1 37.42 -6.62 -51.10
N LYS A 2 37.79 -6.03 -49.94
CA LYS A 2 37.58 -6.62 -48.60
C LYS A 2 36.15 -6.30 -48.15
N LYS A 3 35.31 -7.33 -47.95
CA LYS A 3 33.97 -7.16 -47.38
C LYS A 3 34.08 -6.98 -45.84
N VAL A 4 33.73 -5.80 -45.36
CA VAL A 4 33.62 -5.54 -43.91
C VAL A 4 32.26 -6.03 -43.45
N LEU A 5 32.24 -7.03 -42.57
CA LEU A 5 31.03 -7.53 -41.94
C LEU A 5 30.79 -6.70 -40.67
N ILE A 6 29.79 -5.83 -40.69
CA ILE A 6 29.37 -5.08 -39.49
C ILE A 6 28.40 -5.98 -38.73
N VAL A 7 28.86 -6.51 -37.59
CA VAL A 7 27.99 -7.24 -36.64
C VAL A 7 27.32 -6.19 -35.75
N LEU A 8 26.02 -5.98 -35.97
CA LEU A 8 25.18 -5.14 -35.09
C LEU A 8 24.83 -5.93 -33.85
N LEU A 9 25.51 -5.62 -32.74
CA LEU A 9 25.18 -6.22 -31.42
C LEU A 9 23.89 -5.58 -30.90
N LEU A 10 22.77 -6.29 -31.00
CA LEU A 10 21.52 -5.87 -30.36
C LEU A 10 21.65 -6.11 -28.84
N PHE A 11 21.84 -5.05 -28.05
CA PHE A 11 21.67 -5.12 -26.60
C PHE A 11 20.17 -5.22 -26.29
N VAL A 12 19.70 -6.42 -26.01
CA VAL A 12 18.38 -6.61 -25.40
C VAL A 12 18.52 -6.26 -23.92
N THR A 13 18.18 -5.03 -23.56
CA THR A 13 18.01 -4.65 -22.16
C THR A 13 16.75 -5.36 -21.64
N THR A 14 16.92 -6.44 -20.91
CA THR A 14 15.83 -7.01 -20.10
C THR A 14 15.47 -5.96 -19.05
N ALA A 15 14.29 -5.35 -19.17
CA ALA A 15 13.74 -4.54 -18.10
C ALA A 15 13.54 -5.47 -16.90
N VAL A 16 14.39 -5.34 -15.90
CA VAL A 16 14.16 -5.95 -14.59
C VAL A 16 12.96 -5.22 -14.02
N PHE A 17 11.82 -5.90 -13.95
CA PHE A 17 10.64 -5.37 -13.31
C PHE A 17 10.89 -5.41 -11.81
N ALA A 18 11.21 -4.27 -11.22
CA ALA A 18 11.30 -4.15 -9.78
C ALA A 18 9.90 -4.21 -9.18
N ASP A 19 9.72 -5.01 -8.12
CA ASP A 19 8.54 -4.98 -7.26
C ASP A 19 8.91 -4.25 -5.97
N VAL A 20 7.94 -3.68 -5.27
CA VAL A 20 8.12 -3.28 -3.89
C VAL A 20 7.47 -4.31 -2.98
N SER A 21 8.27 -4.91 -2.10
CA SER A 21 7.79 -5.78 -1.02
C SER A 21 7.40 -4.92 0.17
N ILE A 22 6.25 -5.23 0.78
CA ILE A 22 5.75 -4.60 2.00
C ILE A 22 5.43 -5.71 3.00
N ASP A 23 6.18 -5.76 4.08
CA ASP A 23 6.07 -6.77 5.11
C ASP A 23 5.78 -6.11 6.46
N PHE A 24 4.87 -6.67 7.24
CA PHE A 24 4.60 -6.20 8.60
C PHE A 24 4.01 -7.32 9.47
N ASP A 25 4.21 -7.22 10.77
CA ASP A 25 3.59 -8.12 11.73
C ASP A 25 2.24 -7.54 12.17
N TYR A 26 1.18 -8.28 11.91
CA TYR A 26 -0.17 -7.96 12.35
C TYR A 26 -0.54 -8.77 13.60
N LYS A 27 -1.04 -8.10 14.62
CA LYS A 27 -1.60 -8.72 15.81
C LYS A 27 -3.06 -8.31 15.98
N SER A 28 -3.96 -9.29 15.87
CA SER A 28 -5.38 -9.04 16.14
C SER A 28 -5.57 -8.66 17.61
N MET A 29 -6.24 -7.54 17.81
CA MET A 29 -6.57 -7.02 19.15
C MET A 29 -7.99 -7.40 19.49
N SER A 30 -8.18 -7.98 20.69
CA SER A 30 -9.50 -8.35 21.20
C SER A 30 -10.24 -7.15 21.82
N GLY A 31 -11.58 -7.24 21.89
CA GLY A 31 -12.46 -6.25 22.51
C GLY A 31 -13.52 -5.70 21.53
N PHE A 32 -14.15 -4.59 21.88
CA PHE A 32 -15.12 -3.90 21.02
C PHE A 32 -14.50 -3.27 19.77
N ALA A 33 -13.18 -3.33 19.64
CA ALA A 33 -12.46 -2.74 18.55
C ALA A 33 -12.46 -3.63 17.32
N SER A 34 -12.76 -3.05 16.18
CA SER A 34 -12.62 -3.69 14.89
C SER A 34 -11.23 -3.37 14.35
N ASN A 35 -10.43 -4.41 14.14
CA ASN A 35 -9.11 -4.26 13.53
C ASN A 35 -9.30 -3.95 12.04
N GLN A 36 -8.95 -2.74 11.62
CA GLN A 36 -9.06 -2.30 10.23
C GLN A 36 -7.69 -1.91 9.70
N ILE A 37 -7.40 -2.31 8.47
CA ILE A 37 -6.12 -2.09 7.82
C ILE A 37 -6.38 -1.68 6.37
N ALA A 38 -5.62 -0.70 5.88
CA ALA A 38 -5.51 -0.36 4.48
C ALA A 38 -4.04 -0.22 4.06
N LEU A 39 -3.72 -0.67 2.86
CA LEU A 39 -2.43 -0.53 2.22
C LEU A 39 -2.63 0.00 0.81
N TRP A 40 -2.02 1.14 0.49
CA TRP A 40 -2.19 1.78 -0.81
C TRP A 40 -0.94 2.54 -1.25
N VAL A 41 -0.96 2.98 -2.49
CA VAL A 41 0.09 3.79 -3.10
C VAL A 41 -0.49 5.12 -3.56
N GLU A 42 0.18 6.22 -3.24
CA GLU A 42 -0.12 7.57 -3.70
C GLU A 42 0.96 8.08 -4.64
N ASN A 43 0.57 8.96 -5.56
CA ASN A 43 1.51 9.76 -6.34
C ASN A 43 1.93 11.03 -5.57
N ASP A 44 2.80 11.84 -6.16
CA ASP A 44 3.33 13.08 -5.55
C ASP A 44 2.25 14.18 -5.37
N ASN A 45 1.08 14.02 -5.97
CA ASN A 45 -0.08 14.91 -5.77
C ASN A 45 -1.02 14.44 -4.63
N GLY A 46 -0.72 13.32 -3.97
CA GLY A 46 -1.56 12.72 -2.94
C GLY A 46 -2.79 11.99 -3.49
N GLU A 47 -2.76 11.58 -4.76
CA GLU A 47 -3.85 10.81 -5.38
C GLU A 47 -3.54 9.31 -5.30
N ILE A 48 -4.56 8.49 -5.00
CA ILE A 48 -4.38 7.03 -4.99
C ILE A 48 -4.09 6.54 -6.40
N VAL A 49 -2.97 5.85 -6.52
CA VAL A 49 -2.54 5.12 -7.72
C VAL A 49 -3.09 3.69 -7.69
N LYS A 50 -3.01 3.05 -6.53
CA LYS A 50 -3.47 1.67 -6.33
C LYS A 50 -3.78 1.42 -4.86
N THR A 51 -4.96 0.91 -4.55
CA THR A 51 -5.21 0.23 -3.27
C THR A 51 -4.77 -1.22 -3.42
N ILE A 52 -3.78 -1.64 -2.61
CA ILE A 52 -3.23 -2.99 -2.63
C ILE A 52 -4.12 -3.91 -1.79
N PHE A 53 -4.59 -3.40 -0.65
CA PHE A 53 -5.41 -4.13 0.29
C PHE A 53 -6.22 -3.17 1.16
N VAL A 54 -7.44 -3.54 1.49
CA VAL A 54 -8.22 -2.91 2.54
C VAL A 54 -9.13 -3.95 3.20
N THR A 55 -9.35 -3.83 4.50
CA THR A 55 -10.31 -4.71 5.21
C THR A 55 -11.73 -4.44 4.76
N ASP A 56 -12.46 -5.53 4.43
CA ASP A 56 -13.80 -5.52 3.87
C ASP A 56 -14.80 -4.68 4.68
N PHE A 57 -14.77 -4.76 6.02
CA PHE A 57 -15.68 -3.98 6.85
C PHE A 57 -15.61 -2.48 6.57
N THR A 58 -14.42 -1.90 6.40
CA THR A 58 -14.27 -0.46 6.11
C THR A 58 -14.55 -0.15 4.66
N ALA A 59 -14.08 -0.96 3.72
CA ALA A 59 -14.25 -0.73 2.28
C ALA A 59 -15.71 -0.75 1.86
N SER A 60 -16.53 -1.63 2.45
CA SER A 60 -17.94 -1.71 2.12
C SER A 60 -18.68 -0.43 2.50
N HIS A 61 -19.70 -0.07 1.70
CA HIS A 61 -20.57 1.11 1.91
C HIS A 61 -21.22 1.17 3.30
N ARG A 62 -21.13 0.11 4.10
CA ARG A 62 -21.69 0.02 5.45
C ARG A 62 -20.67 0.31 6.54
N GLY A 63 -19.39 -0.03 6.32
CA GLY A 63 -18.34 0.03 7.35
C GLY A 63 -17.95 1.45 7.69
N TYR A 64 -17.43 2.21 6.75
CA TYR A 64 -16.99 3.59 6.98
C TYR A 64 -18.14 4.54 7.36
N LYS A 65 -19.37 4.26 6.93
CA LYS A 65 -20.57 5.04 7.37
C LYS A 65 -20.97 4.74 8.81
N LYS A 66 -20.74 3.52 9.29
CA LYS A 66 -21.02 3.13 10.67
C LYS A 66 -19.92 3.56 11.64
N ARG A 67 -18.71 3.71 11.14
CA ARG A 67 -17.51 4.01 11.88
C ARG A 67 -16.64 4.99 11.08
N GLU A 68 -17.02 6.26 11.14
CA GLU A 68 -16.46 7.36 10.34
C GLU A 68 -14.94 7.55 10.51
N GLN A 69 -14.38 7.14 11.66
CA GLN A 69 -12.94 7.23 11.90
C GLN A 69 -12.17 5.98 11.47
N SER A 70 -12.85 4.95 10.92
CA SER A 70 -12.16 3.75 10.44
C SER A 70 -11.42 4.04 9.16
N LEU A 71 -10.10 3.90 9.17
CA LEU A 71 -9.22 4.15 8.02
C LEU A 71 -9.51 5.51 7.35
N ASN A 72 -9.63 6.55 8.16
CA ASN A 72 -10.11 7.84 7.72
C ASN A 72 -9.20 8.49 6.66
N HIS A 73 -7.90 8.21 6.65
CA HIS A 73 -6.99 8.69 5.62
C HIS A 73 -7.30 7.99 4.28
N TRP A 74 -7.33 6.66 4.26
CA TRP A 74 -7.68 5.92 3.06
C TRP A 74 -9.08 6.27 2.56
N VAL A 75 -10.10 6.30 3.43
CA VAL A 75 -11.49 6.64 3.08
C VAL A 75 -11.58 8.05 2.49
N GLY A 76 -10.85 9.01 3.07
CA GLY A 76 -10.85 10.40 2.62
C GLY A 76 -10.31 10.58 1.20
N ILE A 77 -9.34 9.76 0.80
CA ILE A 77 -8.70 9.83 -0.52
C ILE A 77 -9.39 8.89 -1.51
N ALA A 78 -9.63 7.63 -1.12
CA ALA A 78 -10.21 6.60 -1.98
C ALA A 78 -11.67 6.85 -2.33
N LYS A 79 -12.42 7.51 -1.44
CA LYS A 79 -13.84 7.84 -1.61
C LYS A 79 -14.67 6.60 -2.00
N PRO A 80 -14.71 5.56 -1.16
CA PRO A 80 -15.37 4.30 -1.48
C PRO A 80 -16.88 4.43 -1.75
N ASP A 81 -17.50 5.57 -1.36
CA ASP A 81 -18.87 5.91 -1.72
C ASP A 81 -19.09 6.15 -3.23
N LYS A 82 -18.02 6.36 -3.98
CA LYS A 82 -18.04 6.56 -5.44
C LYS A 82 -17.63 5.31 -6.22
N MET A 83 -17.17 4.27 -5.53
CA MET A 83 -16.79 3.01 -6.15
C MET A 83 -18.01 2.11 -6.36
N THR A 84 -17.97 1.32 -7.42
CA THR A 84 -18.91 0.23 -7.64
C THR A 84 -18.62 -0.93 -6.70
N ASP A 85 -19.60 -1.82 -6.48
CA ASP A 85 -19.39 -3.02 -5.67
C ASP A 85 -18.24 -3.89 -6.22
N SER A 86 -18.10 -3.99 -7.55
CA SER A 86 -17.01 -4.72 -8.18
C SER A 86 -15.63 -4.10 -7.93
N GLU A 87 -15.52 -2.78 -7.89
CA GLU A 87 -14.27 -2.09 -7.53
C GLU A 87 -13.93 -2.29 -6.06
N ILE A 88 -14.91 -2.25 -5.18
CA ILE A 88 -14.73 -2.56 -3.75
C ILE A 88 -14.27 -4.01 -3.56
N ASP A 89 -14.94 -4.97 -4.20
CA ASP A 89 -14.60 -6.40 -4.10
C ASP A 89 -13.19 -6.69 -4.62
N ALA A 90 -12.72 -5.94 -5.63
CA ALA A 90 -11.39 -6.12 -6.20
C ALA A 90 -10.24 -5.71 -5.28
N ILE A 91 -10.49 -4.83 -4.30
CA ILE A 91 -9.46 -4.27 -3.40
C ILE A 91 -9.63 -4.71 -1.96
N SER A 92 -10.79 -5.26 -1.58
CA SER A 92 -11.11 -5.61 -0.21
C SER A 92 -10.98 -7.10 0.07
N SER A 93 -10.68 -7.40 1.32
CA SER A 93 -10.57 -8.77 1.81
C SER A 93 -10.87 -8.84 3.30
N ALA A 94 -11.11 -10.05 3.80
CA ALA A 94 -11.29 -10.28 5.23
C ALA A 94 -10.05 -9.81 6.02
N THR A 95 -10.27 -9.37 7.26
CA THR A 95 -9.17 -9.05 8.18
C THR A 95 -8.22 -10.26 8.28
N PRO A 96 -6.90 -10.07 8.07
CA PRO A 96 -5.94 -11.16 8.08
C PRO A 96 -5.86 -11.82 9.47
N LYS A 97 -5.30 -13.02 9.51
CA LYS A 97 -4.92 -13.66 10.78
C LYS A 97 -3.67 -13.00 11.34
N SER A 98 -3.52 -13.02 12.68
CA SER A 98 -2.28 -12.56 13.33
C SER A 98 -1.06 -13.30 12.79
N GLY A 99 0.04 -12.58 12.61
CA GLY A 99 1.30 -13.04 12.07
C GLY A 99 1.86 -12.09 11.03
N THR A 100 2.97 -12.45 10.42
CA THR A 100 3.60 -11.65 9.38
C THR A 100 2.74 -11.65 8.12
N GLN A 101 2.48 -10.45 7.60
CA GLN A 101 1.75 -10.22 6.37
C GLN A 101 2.73 -9.80 5.28
N HIS A 102 2.51 -10.30 4.06
CA HIS A 102 3.37 -10.05 2.91
C HIS A 102 2.53 -9.51 1.76
N PHE A 103 2.86 -8.31 1.32
CA PHE A 103 2.23 -7.66 0.17
C PHE A 103 3.28 -7.25 -0.85
N LYS A 104 2.83 -6.96 -2.06
CA LYS A 104 3.67 -6.47 -3.15
C LYS A 104 2.97 -5.38 -3.94
N TRP A 105 3.75 -4.39 -4.34
CA TRP A 105 3.35 -3.47 -5.39
C TRP A 105 4.22 -3.71 -6.62
N ASP A 106 3.60 -4.06 -7.72
CA ASP A 106 4.21 -4.40 -9.00
C ASP A 106 4.49 -3.18 -9.89
N LEU A 107 4.52 -1.97 -9.31
CA LEU A 107 4.67 -0.67 -9.97
C LEU A 107 3.60 -0.44 -11.05
N THR A 108 2.38 -0.94 -10.83
CA THR A 108 1.22 -0.67 -11.68
C THR A 108 0.16 0.14 -10.95
N ASP A 109 -0.69 0.83 -11.72
CA ASP A 109 -1.89 1.48 -11.23
C ASP A 109 -3.05 0.47 -11.00
N SER A 110 -4.22 0.97 -10.62
CA SER A 110 -5.43 0.16 -10.40
C SER A 110 -5.94 -0.57 -11.66
N HIS A 111 -5.47 -0.20 -12.85
CA HIS A 111 -5.81 -0.83 -14.13
C HIS A 111 -4.73 -1.79 -14.63
N GLY A 112 -3.68 -2.03 -13.83
CA GLY A 112 -2.56 -2.89 -14.19
C GLY A 112 -1.56 -2.25 -15.16
N LYS A 113 -1.67 -0.96 -15.43
CA LYS A 113 -0.74 -0.23 -16.28
C LYS A 113 0.47 0.23 -15.45
N LYS A 114 1.69 0.06 -15.99
CA LYS A 114 2.92 0.57 -15.35
C LYS A 114 2.80 2.06 -15.08
N VAL A 115 3.16 2.45 -13.87
CA VAL A 115 3.19 3.87 -13.48
C VAL A 115 4.35 4.60 -14.15
N PRO A 116 4.23 5.90 -14.45
CA PRO A 116 5.35 6.71 -14.91
C PRO A 116 6.52 6.70 -13.91
N ALA A 117 7.73 7.00 -14.40
CA ALA A 117 8.86 7.28 -13.54
C ALA A 117 8.54 8.50 -12.66
N GLY A 118 8.77 8.38 -11.35
CA GLY A 118 8.45 9.43 -10.40
C GLY A 118 8.44 8.94 -8.96
N LYS A 119 8.08 9.84 -8.06
CA LYS A 119 8.02 9.61 -6.63
C LYS A 119 6.62 9.09 -6.23
N TYR A 120 6.61 8.02 -5.44
CA TYR A 120 5.41 7.40 -4.92
C TYR A 120 5.52 7.14 -3.43
N PHE A 121 4.39 7.20 -2.74
CA PHE A 121 4.29 6.97 -1.30
C PHE A 121 3.45 5.72 -1.06
N ILE A 122 4.04 4.76 -0.36
CA ILE A 122 3.35 3.55 0.06
C ILE A 122 2.88 3.78 1.48
N LYS A 123 1.58 3.71 1.71
CA LYS A 123 0.94 3.99 2.99
C LYS A 123 0.30 2.74 3.55
N LEU A 124 0.57 2.47 4.83
CA LEU A 124 -0.08 1.42 5.62
C LEU A 124 -0.81 2.08 6.78
N GLU A 125 -2.12 1.98 6.81
CA GLU A 125 -2.97 2.55 7.86
C GLU A 125 -3.61 1.45 8.69
N GLY A 126 -3.59 1.62 10.01
CA GLY A 126 -4.27 0.76 10.95
C GLY A 126 -5.17 1.55 11.91
N THR A 127 -6.41 1.08 12.11
CA THR A 127 -7.36 1.70 13.03
C THR A 127 -7.99 0.64 13.94
N LEU A 128 -7.99 0.91 15.26
CA LEU A 128 -8.58 0.02 16.25
C LEU A 128 -9.83 0.61 16.88
N TYR A 129 -9.84 1.91 17.23
CA TYR A 129 -10.95 2.65 17.83
C TYR A 129 -11.18 3.98 17.09
N ALA A 130 -12.27 4.67 17.48
CA ALA A 130 -12.45 6.07 17.12
C ALA A 130 -11.23 6.91 17.60
N GLY A 131 -10.66 7.69 16.71
CA GLY A 131 -9.50 8.53 16.99
C GLY A 131 -8.18 7.77 17.25
N SER A 132 -8.16 6.48 16.98
CA SER A 132 -6.98 5.61 17.15
C SER A 132 -6.52 5.16 15.77
N ASN A 133 -5.52 5.85 15.26
CA ASN A 133 -5.01 5.64 13.91
C ASN A 133 -3.48 5.61 13.94
N VAL A 134 -2.89 4.72 13.18
CA VAL A 134 -1.45 4.68 12.90
C VAL A 134 -1.25 4.60 11.40
N VAL A 135 -0.32 5.38 10.89
CA VAL A 135 0.06 5.37 9.48
C VAL A 135 1.57 5.23 9.37
N ASP A 136 2.01 4.19 8.68
CA ASP A 136 3.38 3.99 8.25
C ASP A 136 3.52 4.39 6.79
N ALA A 137 4.58 5.10 6.44
CA ALA A 137 4.82 5.58 5.09
C ALA A 137 6.23 5.28 4.61
N GLY A 138 6.34 4.69 3.44
CA GLY A 138 7.61 4.53 2.69
C GLY A 138 7.56 5.29 1.38
N THR A 139 8.72 5.81 0.95
CA THR A 139 8.85 6.54 -0.32
C THR A 139 9.72 5.76 -1.29
N VAL A 140 9.27 5.65 -2.54
CA VAL A 140 10.04 5.05 -3.63
C VAL A 140 10.06 5.99 -4.85
N ASP A 141 11.24 6.15 -5.47
CA ASP A 141 11.38 6.80 -6.78
C ASP A 141 11.50 5.71 -7.85
N THR A 142 10.43 5.50 -8.60
CA THR A 142 10.37 4.44 -9.63
C THR A 142 11.26 4.71 -10.83
N GLY A 143 11.72 5.95 -11.03
CA GLY A 143 12.68 6.32 -12.08
C GLY A 143 14.11 5.91 -11.76
N ASN A 144 14.43 5.78 -10.45
CA ASN A 144 15.77 5.47 -9.93
C ASN A 144 15.73 4.32 -8.91
N ALA A 145 14.69 3.47 -8.95
CA ALA A 145 14.54 2.40 -8.00
C ALA A 145 15.66 1.38 -8.12
N THR A 146 16.45 1.24 -7.05
CA THR A 146 17.48 0.22 -6.91
C THR A 146 17.08 -0.77 -5.83
N PRO A 147 17.39 -2.07 -5.99
CA PRO A 147 17.12 -3.05 -4.95
C PRO A 147 17.68 -2.62 -3.60
N GLY A 148 16.86 -2.72 -2.57
CA GLY A 148 17.26 -2.35 -1.22
C GLY A 148 16.10 -1.92 -0.32
N PRO A 149 16.38 -1.66 0.96
CA PRO A 149 15.38 -1.21 1.91
C PRO A 149 14.88 0.20 1.59
N ILE A 150 13.59 0.42 1.86
CA ILE A 150 12.95 1.74 1.84
C ILE A 150 12.81 2.19 3.29
N GLU A 151 13.20 3.42 3.57
CA GLU A 151 12.97 4.03 4.89
C GLU A 151 11.48 4.19 5.14
N VAL A 152 11.00 3.69 6.30
CA VAL A 152 9.61 3.78 6.70
C VAL A 152 9.48 4.80 7.83
N ALA A 153 8.67 5.83 7.60
CA ALA A 153 8.32 6.83 8.61
C ALA A 153 7.00 6.44 9.27
N LEU A 154 6.97 6.44 10.60
CA LEU A 154 5.76 6.25 11.37
C LEU A 154 5.07 7.60 11.57
N GLU A 155 3.91 7.75 10.96
CA GLU A 155 3.01 8.87 11.16
C GLU A 155 1.85 8.42 12.06
N ARG A 156 1.41 9.29 12.98
CA ARG A 156 0.29 8.99 13.90
C ARG A 156 -0.70 10.13 13.93
N SER A 157 -1.98 9.77 13.90
CA SER A 157 -3.04 10.72 14.21
C SER A 157 -3.34 10.76 15.72
N GLU A 158 -3.82 11.87 16.20
CA GLU A 158 -4.22 12.05 17.60
C GLU A 158 -5.65 11.51 17.85
N PRO A 159 -5.84 10.90 19.03
CA PRO A 159 -4.86 10.43 20.00
C PRO A 159 -4.26 9.09 19.56
N ALA A 160 -2.94 9.02 19.45
CA ALA A 160 -2.24 7.75 19.23
C ALA A 160 -2.43 6.85 20.45
N THR A 161 -2.67 5.57 20.23
CA THR A 161 -2.77 4.59 21.30
C THR A 161 -1.70 3.53 21.17
N THR A 162 -1.15 3.09 22.30
CA THR A 162 -0.17 1.99 22.34
C THR A 162 -0.72 0.68 21.74
N LYS A 163 -2.05 0.52 21.71
CA LYS A 163 -2.69 -0.66 21.11
C LYS A 163 -2.57 -0.68 19.60
N ASN A 164 -2.62 0.47 18.93
CA ASN A 164 -2.40 0.51 17.48
C ASN A 164 -0.96 0.16 17.14
N GLU A 165 0.00 0.64 17.92
CA GLU A 165 1.41 0.31 17.77
C GLU A 165 1.68 -1.19 17.93
N ILE A 166 0.87 -1.88 18.75
CA ILE A 166 0.96 -3.33 18.94
C ILE A 166 0.27 -4.07 17.80
N MET A 167 -0.74 -3.46 17.17
CA MET A 167 -1.50 -4.08 16.08
C MET A 167 -0.67 -4.21 14.80
N LEU A 168 0.10 -3.18 14.46
CA LEU A 168 1.01 -3.15 13.32
C LEU A 168 2.43 -2.92 13.83
N GLN A 169 3.32 -3.87 13.61
CA GLN A 169 4.70 -3.82 14.07
C GLN A 169 5.67 -4.25 12.96
N ASN A 170 6.94 -3.92 13.13
CA ASN A 170 8.02 -4.37 12.24
C ASN A 170 7.73 -4.08 10.76
N VAL A 171 7.15 -2.91 10.46
CA VAL A 171 6.86 -2.52 9.08
C VAL A 171 8.16 -2.35 8.31
N GLN A 172 8.31 -3.11 7.23
CA GLN A 172 9.48 -3.09 6.37
C GLN A 172 9.02 -3.00 4.91
N MET A 173 9.70 -2.16 4.16
CA MET A 173 9.48 -2.02 2.72
C MET A 173 10.81 -2.13 1.99
N SER A 174 10.82 -2.75 0.82
CA SER A 174 12.04 -2.89 0.02
C SER A 174 11.73 -3.03 -1.47
N VAL A 175 12.60 -2.45 -2.28
CA VAL A 175 12.64 -2.74 -3.73
C VAL A 175 13.35 -4.07 -3.95
N LYS A 176 12.75 -4.94 -4.78
CA LYS A 176 13.27 -6.29 -5.10
C LYS A 176 13.79 -6.34 -6.54
#